data_93959a0dd3f9f9d253d04a90b137e35d
#
_entry.id   93959a0dd3f9f9d253d04a90b137e35d
#
_cell.length_a   1.000
_cell.length_b   1.000
_cell.length_c   1.000
_cell.angle_alpha   90.00
_cell.angle_beta   90.00
_cell.angle_gamma   90.00
#
_symmetry.space_group_name_H-M   'P 1'
#
loop_
_entity.id
_entity.type
_entity.pdbx_description
1 polymer ?
#
loop_
_entity_poly.entity_id
_entity_poly.type
_entity_poly.pdbx_seq_one_letter_code
_entity_poly.pdbx_strand_id
1 'polypeptide(L)'
;PRDIHVEEALQCIAFDEDAPAPVTPDVSASGRTRLATCAAFRMGVVNGDLVAGDTSTEREPVVLAVVAGAGKLTSAAGNVQLNTGDVWLLPAALGDYEITGEGLRLVEMEGGA
;
A
#
# COMPACT_ATOMS: atom_id res chain seq x y z
N PRO A 1 -30.61 15.48 6.21
CA PRO A 1 -30.18 14.28 5.47
C PRO A 1 -29.64 14.71 4.13
N ARG A 2 -28.65 13.97 3.64
CA ARG A 2 -28.01 14.22 2.35
C ARG A 2 -28.80 13.49 1.27
N ASP A 3 -29.07 14.15 0.16
CA ASP A 3 -29.74 13.50 -0.96
C ASP A 3 -28.86 12.39 -1.55
N ILE A 4 -29.49 11.30 -1.95
CA ILE A 4 -28.81 10.18 -2.61
C ILE A 4 -28.86 10.44 -4.12
N HIS A 5 -27.71 10.61 -4.73
CA HIS A 5 -27.57 10.89 -6.15
C HIS A 5 -27.49 9.59 -6.97
N VAL A 6 -28.58 8.86 -7.09
CA VAL A 6 -28.62 7.56 -7.78
C VAL A 6 -28.41 7.70 -9.27
N GLU A 7 -29.04 8.67 -9.90
CA GLU A 7 -28.94 8.90 -11.35
C GLU A 7 -27.49 9.23 -11.76
N GLU A 8 -26.86 10.14 -11.03
CA GLU A 8 -25.48 10.53 -11.28
C GLU A 8 -24.52 9.38 -11.02
N ALA A 9 -24.75 8.56 -10.01
CA ALA A 9 -23.96 7.38 -9.72
C ALA A 9 -24.05 6.34 -10.85
N LEU A 10 -25.23 6.11 -11.39
CA LEU A 10 -25.45 5.20 -12.52
C LEU A 10 -24.75 5.66 -13.80
N GLN A 11 -24.67 6.97 -14.03
CA GLN A 11 -23.96 7.53 -15.19
C GLN A 11 -22.44 7.33 -15.12
N CYS A 12 -21.88 7.10 -13.93
CA CYS A 12 -20.46 6.85 -13.73
C CYS A 12 -20.06 5.38 -13.91
N ILE A 13 -21.02 4.48 -14.12
CA ILE A 13 -20.76 3.04 -14.26
C ILE A 13 -20.67 2.70 -15.76
N ALA A 14 -19.58 2.08 -16.16
CA ALA A 14 -19.39 1.54 -17.50
C ALA A 14 -20.05 0.14 -17.58
N PHE A 15 -21.36 0.09 -17.87
CA PHE A 15 -22.11 -1.16 -17.95
C PHE A 15 -21.72 -2.04 -19.16
N ASP A 16 -21.05 -1.46 -20.14
CA ASP A 16 -20.68 -2.13 -21.40
C ASP A 16 -19.31 -2.84 -21.30
N GLU A 17 -18.63 -2.65 -20.19
CA GLU A 17 -17.33 -3.26 -19.93
C GLU A 17 -17.47 -4.49 -19.03
N ASP A 18 -16.66 -5.51 -19.30
CA ASP A 18 -16.57 -6.67 -18.41
C ASP A 18 -16.04 -6.24 -17.05
N ALA A 19 -16.61 -6.78 -15.99
CA ALA A 19 -16.12 -6.52 -14.64
C ALA A 19 -14.65 -6.96 -14.52
N PRO A 20 -13.75 -6.08 -14.06
CA PRO A 20 -12.35 -6.44 -13.90
C PRO A 20 -12.21 -7.58 -12.90
N ALA A 21 -11.39 -8.55 -13.24
CA ALA A 21 -11.08 -9.64 -12.33
C ALA A 21 -10.29 -9.11 -11.12
N PRO A 22 -10.59 -9.56 -9.89
CA PRO A 22 -9.79 -9.22 -8.73
C PRO A 22 -8.34 -9.66 -8.91
N VAL A 23 -7.40 -8.81 -8.54
CA VAL A 23 -5.99 -9.19 -8.45
C VAL A 23 -5.80 -10.03 -7.20
N THR A 24 -5.33 -11.26 -7.35
CA THR A 24 -4.99 -12.12 -6.22
C THR A 24 -3.48 -12.09 -6.02
N PRO A 25 -2.98 -11.47 -4.95
CA PRO A 25 -1.55 -11.47 -4.67
C PRO A 25 -1.09 -12.87 -4.27
N ASP A 26 0.14 -13.24 -4.64
CA ASP A 26 0.78 -14.42 -4.09
C ASP A 26 1.21 -14.13 -2.64
N VAL A 27 0.35 -14.50 -1.71
CA VAL A 27 0.59 -14.29 -0.27
C VAL A 27 1.51 -15.34 0.36
N SER A 28 1.90 -16.36 -0.38
CA SER A 28 2.86 -17.37 0.06
C SER A 28 4.31 -16.91 -0.16
N ALA A 29 4.54 -15.99 -1.09
CA ALA A 29 5.84 -15.42 -1.34
C ALA A 29 6.14 -14.32 -0.32
N SER A 30 7.30 -14.37 0.32
CA SER A 30 7.80 -13.22 1.08
C SER A 30 8.34 -12.18 0.10
N GLY A 31 8.18 -10.92 0.46
CA GLY A 31 8.64 -9.81 -0.38
C GLY A 31 7.53 -8.89 -0.82
N ARG A 32 7.83 -8.14 -1.87
CA ARG A 32 6.96 -7.10 -2.41
C ARG A 32 6.33 -7.55 -3.71
N THR A 33 5.00 -7.54 -3.78
CA THR A 33 4.23 -7.89 -4.97
C THR A 33 3.44 -6.68 -5.45
N ARG A 34 3.58 -6.33 -6.72
CA ARG A 34 2.81 -5.25 -7.34
C ARG A 34 1.36 -5.71 -7.58
N LEU A 35 0.39 -4.93 -7.12
CA LEU A 35 -1.05 -5.19 -7.31
C LEU A 35 -1.63 -4.37 -8.46
N ALA A 36 -1.30 -3.08 -8.50
CA ALA A 36 -1.84 -2.17 -9.50
C ALA A 36 -0.82 -1.08 -9.83
N THR A 37 -0.83 -0.65 -11.08
CA THR A 37 -0.03 0.47 -11.56
C THR A 37 -0.82 1.26 -12.59
N CYS A 38 -0.91 2.54 -12.39
CA CYS A 38 -1.45 3.48 -13.38
C CYS A 38 -0.66 4.80 -13.31
N ALA A 39 -1.01 5.75 -14.17
CA ALA A 39 -0.35 7.04 -14.19
C ALA A 39 -0.51 7.85 -12.89
N ALA A 40 -1.55 7.55 -12.09
CA ALA A 40 -1.84 8.29 -10.87
C ALA A 40 -1.21 7.67 -9.62
N PHE A 41 -1.06 6.34 -9.56
CA PHE A 41 -0.52 5.66 -8.38
C PHE A 41 0.04 4.27 -8.70
N ARG A 42 0.82 3.77 -7.77
CA ARG A 42 1.28 2.38 -7.71
C ARG A 42 0.86 1.79 -6.36
N MET A 43 0.36 0.57 -6.39
CA MET A 43 -0.05 -0.15 -5.20
C MET A 43 0.63 -1.52 -5.18
N GLY A 44 1.10 -1.92 -4.03
CA GLY A 44 1.70 -3.22 -3.80
C GLY A 44 1.34 -3.79 -2.44
N VAL A 45 1.62 -5.07 -2.27
CA VAL A 45 1.59 -5.73 -0.97
C VAL A 45 3.00 -6.16 -0.59
N VAL A 46 3.34 -5.93 0.67
CA VAL A 46 4.56 -6.45 1.29
C VAL A 46 4.13 -7.55 2.24
N ASN A 47 4.72 -8.73 2.11
CA ASN A 47 4.28 -9.94 2.79
C ASN A 47 5.45 -10.76 3.28
N GLY A 48 5.29 -11.37 4.45
CA GLY A 48 6.22 -12.37 5.01
C GLY A 48 7.03 -11.89 6.19
N ASP A 49 7.95 -12.76 6.61
CA ASP A 49 8.96 -12.51 7.63
C ASP A 49 10.10 -11.72 6.97
N LEU A 50 9.94 -10.43 6.91
CA LEU A 50 10.68 -9.65 5.94
C LEU A 50 11.76 -8.83 6.60
N VAL A 51 12.95 -9.00 6.05
CA VAL A 51 13.86 -7.88 5.90
C VAL A 51 13.58 -7.31 4.51
N ALA A 52 12.73 -6.34 4.40
CA ALA A 52 12.57 -5.63 3.15
C ALA A 52 13.85 -4.84 2.91
N GLY A 53 14.49 -5.12 1.83
CA GLY A 53 15.59 -4.30 1.36
C GLY A 53 15.12 -2.86 1.08
N ASP A 54 16.07 -2.05 0.73
CA ASP A 54 15.98 -0.62 0.53
C ASP A 54 14.70 -0.17 -0.18
N THR A 55 13.89 0.53 0.53
CA THR A 55 12.83 1.36 0.00
C THR A 55 13.20 2.81 0.24
N SER A 56 12.85 3.67 -0.70
CA SER A 56 13.17 5.08 -0.62
C SER A 56 11.96 5.92 -0.97
N THR A 57 11.75 6.96 -0.20
CA THR A 57 10.73 7.98 -0.45
C THR A 57 11.28 9.20 -1.17
N GLU A 58 12.50 9.21 -1.66
CA GLU A 58 13.19 10.40 -2.19
C GLU A 58 12.41 11.20 -3.24
N ARG A 59 11.49 10.56 -3.93
CA ARG A 59 10.70 11.20 -5.00
C ARG A 59 9.25 11.44 -4.63
N GLU A 60 8.65 10.50 -3.90
CA GLU A 60 7.21 10.46 -3.66
C GLU A 60 6.93 10.04 -2.21
N PRO A 61 5.89 10.57 -1.59
CA PRO A 61 5.43 10.04 -0.31
C PRO A 61 4.86 8.63 -0.49
N VAL A 62 5.04 7.81 0.53
CA VAL A 62 4.53 6.43 0.56
C VAL A 62 3.53 6.29 1.69
N VAL A 63 2.38 5.68 1.41
CA VAL A 63 1.41 5.29 2.43
C VAL A 63 1.55 3.80 2.69
N LEU A 64 1.67 3.43 3.96
CA LEU A 64 1.69 2.05 4.43
C LEU A 64 0.45 1.78 5.27
N ALA A 65 -0.31 0.74 4.93
CA ALA A 65 -1.43 0.26 5.73
C ALA A 65 -1.14 -1.17 6.20
N VAL A 66 -1.05 -1.39 7.51
CA VAL A 66 -0.77 -2.70 8.09
C VAL A 66 -2.05 -3.50 8.20
N VAL A 67 -2.17 -4.57 7.42
CA VAL A 67 -3.39 -5.40 7.36
C VAL A 67 -3.31 -6.67 8.20
N ALA A 68 -2.10 -7.14 8.53
CA ALA A 68 -1.91 -8.27 9.43
C ALA A 68 -0.51 -8.28 10.04
N GLY A 69 -0.36 -8.92 11.18
CA GLY A 69 0.92 -9.09 11.86
C GLY A 69 1.42 -7.83 12.56
N ALA A 70 2.68 -7.84 12.87
CA ALA A 70 3.38 -6.72 13.51
C ALA A 70 4.80 -6.63 12.99
N GLY A 71 5.38 -5.44 13.11
CA GLY A 71 6.75 -5.22 12.65
C GLY A 71 7.32 -3.89 13.12
N LYS A 72 8.41 -3.51 12.50
CA LYS A 72 9.11 -2.26 12.78
C LYS A 72 9.56 -1.62 11.47
N LEU A 73 9.39 -0.32 11.38
CA LEU A 73 9.99 0.49 10.34
C LEU A 73 11.17 1.25 10.96
N THR A 74 12.30 1.19 10.29
CA THR A 74 13.56 1.85 10.69
C THR A 74 13.99 2.81 9.58
N SER A 75 14.33 4.02 9.96
CA SER A 75 14.86 5.04 9.05
C SER A 75 15.90 5.91 9.75
N ALA A 76 16.50 6.84 9.03
CA ALA A 76 17.40 7.83 9.62
C ALA A 76 16.69 8.71 10.67
N ALA A 77 15.38 8.89 10.57
CA ALA A 77 14.58 9.65 11.54
C ALA A 77 14.25 8.86 12.83
N GLY A 78 14.54 7.56 12.86
CA GLY A 78 14.28 6.67 14.00
C GLY A 78 13.45 5.44 13.63
N ASN A 79 12.88 4.82 14.65
CA ASN A 79 12.12 3.58 14.52
C ASN A 79 10.69 3.79 14.96
N VAL A 80 9.75 3.13 14.26
CA VAL A 80 8.35 3.05 14.68
C VAL A 80 7.88 1.61 14.67
N GLN A 81 7.00 1.26 15.62
CA GLN A 81 6.31 -0.02 15.61
C GLN A 81 5.15 0.02 14.63
N LEU A 82 4.97 -1.08 13.92
CA LEU A 82 3.87 -1.31 12.99
C LEU A 82 2.96 -2.37 13.59
N ASN A 83 1.68 -2.03 13.77
CA ASN A 83 0.67 -2.95 14.29
C ASN A 83 -0.49 -3.04 13.33
N THR A 84 -1.19 -4.16 13.32
CA THR A 84 -2.40 -4.34 12.51
C THR A 84 -3.39 -3.21 12.74
N GLY A 85 -3.84 -2.57 11.66
CA GLY A 85 -4.73 -1.43 11.67
C GLY A 85 -4.03 -0.07 11.57
N ASP A 86 -2.71 -0.02 11.73
CA ASP A 86 -1.95 1.22 11.57
C ASP A 86 -1.89 1.66 10.11
N VAL A 87 -1.97 2.96 9.91
CA VAL A 87 -1.72 3.62 8.61
C VAL A 87 -0.66 4.69 8.81
N TRP A 88 0.41 4.60 8.05
CA TRP A 88 1.55 5.51 8.11
C TRP A 88 1.72 6.25 6.79
N LEU A 89 1.90 7.55 6.87
CA LEU A 89 2.37 8.37 5.75
C LEU A 89 3.86 8.62 5.92
N LEU A 90 4.65 8.13 4.98
CA LEU A 90 6.08 8.35 4.89
C LEU A 90 6.33 9.51 3.93
N PRO A 91 6.80 10.66 4.42
CA PRO A 91 7.02 11.82 3.56
C PRO A 91 8.21 11.58 2.62
N ALA A 92 8.21 12.23 1.46
CA ALA A 92 9.29 12.13 0.49
C ALA A 92 10.68 12.51 1.07
N ALA A 93 10.71 13.37 2.08
CA ALA A 93 11.94 13.76 2.75
C ALA A 93 12.49 12.70 3.72
N LEU A 94 11.78 11.59 3.95
CA LEU A 94 12.25 10.53 4.84
C LEU A 94 13.50 9.82 4.28
N GLY A 95 13.56 9.67 2.95
CA GLY A 95 14.63 8.92 2.29
C GLY A 95 14.46 7.42 2.49
N ASP A 96 15.56 6.73 2.71
CA ASP A 96 15.59 5.29 2.83
C ASP A 96 14.98 4.79 4.15
N TYR A 97 14.29 3.67 4.07
CA TYR A 97 13.72 3.00 5.23
C TYR A 97 13.73 1.49 5.04
N GLU A 98 13.72 0.77 6.15
CA GLU A 98 13.66 -0.68 6.22
C GLU A 98 12.44 -1.11 7.02
N ILE A 99 11.79 -2.18 6.57
CA ILE A 99 10.67 -2.80 7.27
C ILE A 99 11.07 -4.22 7.65
N THR A 100 10.89 -4.55 8.92
CA THR A 100 11.09 -5.91 9.43
C THR A 100 9.87 -6.35 10.23
N GLY A 101 9.56 -7.65 10.23
CA GLY A 101 8.44 -8.16 11.01
C GLY A 101 8.21 -9.64 10.83
N GLU A 102 7.41 -10.21 11.73
CA GLU A 102 6.96 -11.60 11.68
C GLU A 102 5.48 -11.64 11.28
N GLY A 103 5.16 -12.42 10.25
CA GLY A 103 3.81 -12.52 9.72
C GLY A 103 3.22 -11.19 9.27
N LEU A 104 4.07 -10.20 9.03
CA LEU A 104 3.67 -8.86 8.63
C LEU A 104 3.09 -8.88 7.22
N ARG A 105 1.95 -8.26 7.06
CA ARG A 105 1.38 -7.93 5.75
C ARG A 105 0.95 -6.49 5.74
N LEU A 106 1.42 -5.76 4.76
CA LEU A 106 1.00 -4.37 4.58
C LEU A 106 0.72 -4.07 3.10
N VAL A 107 -0.14 -3.11 2.88
CA VAL A 107 -0.38 -2.50 1.58
C VAL A 107 0.45 -1.23 1.51
N GLU A 108 1.19 -1.09 0.44
CA GLU A 108 1.97 0.11 0.17
C GLU A 108 1.40 0.82 -1.06
N MET A 109 1.27 2.13 -0.95
CA MET A 109 0.79 2.99 -2.03
C MET A 109 1.73 4.17 -2.19
N GLU A 110 2.07 4.46 -3.43
CA GLU A 110 2.94 5.59 -3.80
C GLU A 110 2.35 6.33 -5.00
N GLY A 111 2.72 7.58 -5.20
CA GLY A 111 2.31 8.35 -6.36
C GLY A 111 2.73 7.69 -7.67
N GLY A 112 1.97 7.92 -8.72
CA GLY A 112 2.34 7.53 -10.08
C GLY A 112 3.42 8.48 -10.63
N ALA A 113 4.37 7.91 -11.31
CA ALA A 113 5.38 8.71 -12.02
C ALA A 113 4.85 9.18 -13.39
#